data_65c94a74339b4c2740b23a351328872e
#
_entry.id   65c94a74339b4c2740b23a351328872e
#
_cell.length_a   1.000
_cell.length_b   1.000
_cell.length_c   1.000
_cell.angle_alpha   90.00
_cell.angle_beta   90.00
_cell.angle_gamma   90.00
#
_symmetry.space_group_name_H-M   'P 1'
#
loop_
_entity.id
_entity.type
_entity.pdbx_description
1 polymer ?
#
loop_
_entity_poly.entity_id
_entity_poly.type
_entity_poly.pdbx_seq_one_letter_code
_entity_poly.pdbx_strand_id
1 'polypeptide(L)'
;MIFLFLLPFYLGVSSYMMFRFFYWMKHCNHRFNWLRFKVPFAVVYLFMALSPVIAFLLPKSAVAIVIRRISTYWIGIMLYSLLYVVLFDLLRLIAKHTKLKNTLLFSRGSVISIGSVVVACAVATCLYGIFNARNIKVNEYSVTVNKSCGSDKHLKAVLVADLHMGYAIGVDHITNMVEKINQQDADIVIIAGDIFDNSYDGMDDPEGIKAQLKSIKSKYGVYAVYGNHDIDEKILMGFTFDWGGKQLHNEKMTNFMKECNIKLINDESVLINDEFYLVGRRDTDKPGTEDGTRAEISELTKDLDKTKPIFVLSHEPDELQKTADAGADIDFSGHTHDGQLFPGNLTIGLFWENPCGIIKKDNMYSIVTSGVGVYGTFMRVGTDAEICSVDIDFAG
;
A
#
# COMPACT_ATOMS: atom_id res chain seq x y z
N MET A 1 9.66 21.95 3.34
CA MET A 1 9.10 22.91 2.37
C MET A 1 7.80 22.43 1.71
N ILE A 2 7.67 21.20 1.29
CA ILE A 2 6.45 20.64 0.64
C ILE A 2 5.19 20.82 1.49
N PHE A 3 5.27 20.64 2.80
CA PHE A 3 4.14 20.82 3.74
C PHE A 3 3.53 22.24 3.68
N LEU A 4 4.33 23.27 3.49
CA LEU A 4 3.86 24.66 3.40
C LEU A 4 2.97 24.90 2.17
N PHE A 5 3.11 24.08 1.13
CA PHE A 5 2.28 24.15 -0.07
C PHE A 5 1.11 23.16 -0.04
N LEU A 6 1.33 21.95 0.51
CA LEU A 6 0.28 20.92 0.55
C LEU A 6 -0.88 21.29 1.48
N LEU A 7 -0.58 21.87 2.66
CA LEU A 7 -1.65 22.22 3.62
C LEU A 7 -2.59 23.33 3.09
N PRO A 8 -2.10 24.47 2.56
CA PRO A 8 -2.98 25.48 1.95
C PRO A 8 -3.79 24.93 0.78
N PHE A 9 -3.17 24.10 -0.07
CA PHE A 9 -3.88 23.42 -1.17
C PHE A 9 -4.99 22.53 -0.66
N TYR A 10 -4.70 21.66 0.32
CA TYR A 10 -5.67 20.78 0.97
C TYR A 10 -6.85 21.56 1.59
N LEU A 11 -6.55 22.66 2.30
CA LEU A 11 -7.57 23.51 2.90
C LEU A 11 -8.44 24.21 1.84
N GLY A 12 -7.81 24.62 0.72
CA GLY A 12 -8.52 25.19 -0.44
C GLY A 12 -9.49 24.19 -1.06
N VAL A 13 -9.00 22.96 -1.33
CA VAL A 13 -9.82 21.85 -1.83
C VAL A 13 -10.97 21.53 -0.86
N SER A 14 -10.68 21.40 0.42
CA SER A 14 -11.70 21.13 1.46
C SER A 14 -12.75 22.24 1.51
N SER A 15 -12.34 23.50 1.43
CA SER A 15 -13.26 24.65 1.41
C SER A 15 -14.15 24.64 0.16
N TYR A 16 -13.57 24.34 -1.01
CA TYR A 16 -14.32 24.19 -2.26
C TYR A 16 -15.37 23.06 -2.15
N MET A 17 -14.99 21.89 -1.63
CA MET A 17 -15.89 20.76 -1.44
C MET A 17 -17.05 21.10 -0.48
N MET A 18 -16.77 21.77 0.65
CA MET A 18 -17.79 22.25 1.58
C MET A 18 -18.75 23.23 0.90
N PHE A 19 -18.23 24.18 0.12
CA PHE A 19 -19.05 25.10 -0.66
C PHE A 19 -19.97 24.38 -1.65
N ARG A 20 -19.45 23.41 -2.42
CA ARG A 20 -20.20 22.60 -3.38
C ARG A 20 -21.32 21.81 -2.70
N PHE A 21 -21.04 21.23 -1.54
CA PHE A 21 -22.01 20.48 -0.75
C PHE A 21 -23.14 21.39 -0.23
N PHE A 22 -22.80 22.55 0.33
CA PHE A 22 -23.82 23.51 0.75
C PHE A 22 -24.65 24.05 -0.44
N TYR A 23 -24.00 24.25 -1.59
CA TYR A 23 -24.69 24.64 -2.81
C TYR A 23 -25.75 23.62 -3.22
N TRP A 24 -25.42 22.34 -3.19
CA TRP A 24 -26.35 21.25 -3.48
C TRP A 24 -27.46 21.15 -2.43
N MET A 25 -27.14 21.14 -1.14
CA MET A 25 -28.08 21.02 -0.05
C MET A 25 -29.17 22.09 -0.10
N LYS A 26 -28.83 23.36 -0.34
CA LYS A 26 -29.81 24.46 -0.42
C LYS A 26 -30.78 24.30 -1.59
N HIS A 27 -30.36 23.63 -2.68
CA HIS A 27 -31.24 23.35 -3.81
C HIS A 27 -32.19 22.19 -3.51
N CYS A 28 -31.76 21.21 -2.74
CA CYS A 28 -32.59 20.10 -2.29
C CYS A 28 -33.76 20.64 -1.39
N ASN A 29 -33.43 21.38 -0.35
CA ASN A 29 -34.41 21.99 0.53
C ASN A 29 -33.90 23.33 1.11
N HIS A 30 -34.70 24.40 0.99
CA HIS A 30 -34.30 25.73 1.47
C HIS A 30 -34.01 25.77 2.99
N ARG A 31 -34.59 24.85 3.80
CA ARG A 31 -34.34 24.73 5.23
C ARG A 31 -32.89 24.41 5.55
N PHE A 32 -32.17 23.70 4.65
CA PHE A 32 -30.74 23.45 4.80
C PHE A 32 -29.86 24.71 4.66
N ASN A 33 -30.46 25.84 4.24
CA ASN A 33 -29.78 27.13 4.26
C ASN A 33 -29.78 27.81 5.64
N TRP A 34 -30.61 27.32 6.59
CA TRP A 34 -30.69 27.90 7.92
C TRP A 34 -29.45 27.58 8.74
N LEU A 35 -28.99 28.50 9.58
CA LEU A 35 -27.80 28.38 10.41
C LEU A 35 -27.82 27.11 11.30
N ARG A 36 -28.99 26.76 11.82
CA ARG A 36 -29.21 25.58 12.66
C ARG A 36 -28.82 24.24 11.96
N PHE A 37 -28.80 24.19 10.63
CA PHE A 37 -28.32 23.02 9.85
C PHE A 37 -26.90 23.20 9.33
N LYS A 38 -26.56 24.43 8.86
CA LYS A 38 -25.23 24.71 8.33
C LYS A 38 -24.14 24.61 9.38
N VAL A 39 -24.38 25.15 10.59
CA VAL A 39 -23.36 25.20 11.63
C VAL A 39 -22.97 23.81 12.11
N PRO A 40 -23.88 22.91 12.54
CA PRO A 40 -23.51 21.55 12.93
C PRO A 40 -22.84 20.78 11.80
N PHE A 41 -23.32 20.91 10.57
CA PHE A 41 -22.68 20.26 9.42
C PHE A 41 -21.26 20.79 9.20
N ALA A 42 -21.06 22.10 9.22
CA ALA A 42 -19.74 22.70 9.06
C ALA A 42 -18.76 22.25 10.17
N VAL A 43 -19.22 22.16 11.41
CA VAL A 43 -18.42 21.68 12.55
C VAL A 43 -17.97 20.24 12.32
N VAL A 44 -18.89 19.34 11.96
CA VAL A 44 -18.56 17.93 11.67
C VAL A 44 -17.62 17.84 10.47
N TYR A 45 -17.92 18.54 9.38
CA TYR A 45 -17.08 18.55 8.19
C TYR A 45 -15.65 19.05 8.49
N LEU A 46 -15.53 20.18 9.21
CA LEU A 46 -14.23 20.75 9.60
C LEU A 46 -13.44 19.80 10.52
N PHE A 47 -14.13 19.15 11.47
CA PHE A 47 -13.47 18.13 12.30
C PHE A 47 -12.92 17.00 11.43
N MET A 48 -13.70 16.47 10.48
CA MET A 48 -13.26 15.43 9.56
C MET A 48 -12.10 15.93 8.67
N ALA A 49 -12.21 17.14 8.12
CA ALA A 49 -11.17 17.74 7.28
C ALA A 49 -9.88 18.04 8.05
N LEU A 50 -9.96 18.38 9.31
CA LEU A 50 -8.79 18.63 10.15
C LEU A 50 -8.26 17.37 10.83
N SER A 51 -9.00 16.25 10.79
CA SER A 51 -8.60 15.01 11.46
C SER A 51 -7.19 14.51 11.10
N PRO A 52 -6.68 14.61 9.84
CA PRO A 52 -5.31 14.22 9.53
C PRO A 52 -4.26 15.09 10.27
N VAL A 53 -4.52 16.40 10.34
CA VAL A 53 -3.62 17.33 11.05
C VAL A 53 -3.69 17.11 12.56
N ILE A 54 -4.89 16.92 13.10
CA ILE A 54 -5.10 16.62 14.52
C ILE A 54 -4.39 15.30 14.87
N ALA A 55 -4.58 14.25 14.06
CA ALA A 55 -3.94 12.94 14.25
C ALA A 55 -2.40 13.04 14.27
N PHE A 56 -1.84 13.89 13.41
CA PHE A 56 -0.40 14.13 13.35
C PHE A 56 0.15 14.83 14.62
N LEU A 57 -0.59 15.80 15.16
CA LEU A 57 -0.17 16.58 16.31
C LEU A 57 -0.39 15.88 17.66
N LEU A 58 -1.32 14.92 17.72
CA LEU A 58 -1.65 14.25 18.97
C LEU A 58 -0.54 13.26 19.38
N PRO A 59 -0.19 13.24 20.68
CA PRO A 59 0.65 12.19 21.24
C PRO A 59 -0.06 10.83 21.15
N LYS A 60 0.72 9.75 21.20
CA LYS A 60 0.20 8.38 21.15
C LYS A 60 -0.79 8.16 22.30
N SER A 61 -2.05 7.87 21.98
CA SER A 61 -3.15 7.63 22.92
C SER A 61 -4.31 6.93 22.23
N ALA A 62 -5.22 6.32 22.97
CA ALA A 62 -6.43 5.71 22.42
C ALA A 62 -7.25 6.70 21.58
N VAL A 63 -7.33 7.97 21.99
CA VAL A 63 -8.01 9.03 21.23
C VAL A 63 -7.28 9.28 19.90
N ALA A 64 -5.95 9.32 19.90
CA ALA A 64 -5.16 9.51 18.68
C ALA A 64 -5.38 8.35 17.69
N ILE A 65 -5.47 7.10 18.16
CA ILE A 65 -5.78 5.93 17.32
C ILE A 65 -7.13 6.12 16.61
N VAL A 66 -8.17 6.48 17.35
CA VAL A 66 -9.52 6.70 16.77
C VAL A 66 -9.49 7.82 15.73
N ILE A 67 -8.83 8.95 16.04
CA ILE A 67 -8.74 10.08 15.09
C ILE A 67 -7.92 9.70 13.85
N ARG A 68 -6.85 8.92 13.98
CA ARG A 68 -6.07 8.42 12.86
C ARG A 68 -6.92 7.50 11.96
N ARG A 69 -7.67 6.57 12.54
CA ARG A 69 -8.63 5.74 11.79
C ARG A 69 -9.67 6.58 11.04
N ILE A 70 -10.24 7.60 11.68
CA ILE A 70 -11.16 8.55 11.02
C ILE A 70 -10.47 9.24 9.85
N SER A 71 -9.23 9.71 10.03
CA SER A 71 -8.49 10.44 8.99
C SER A 71 -8.17 9.58 7.76
N THR A 72 -7.86 8.29 7.93
CA THR A 72 -7.60 7.38 6.80
C THR A 72 -8.84 7.19 5.92
N TYR A 73 -10.02 7.07 6.50
CA TYR A 73 -11.27 7.02 5.71
C TYR A 73 -11.62 8.37 5.08
N TRP A 74 -11.41 9.48 5.82
CA TRP A 74 -11.72 10.81 5.32
C TRP A 74 -10.93 11.18 4.07
N ILE A 75 -9.65 10.85 4.00
CA ILE A 75 -8.80 11.12 2.84
C ILE A 75 -9.38 10.47 1.58
N GLY A 76 -9.78 9.20 1.64
CA GLY A 76 -10.41 8.50 0.51
C GLY A 76 -11.79 9.07 0.13
N ILE A 77 -12.64 9.38 1.12
CA ILE A 77 -13.94 10.02 0.90
C ILE A 77 -13.76 11.36 0.19
N MET A 78 -12.80 12.18 0.65
CA MET A 78 -12.52 13.47 0.04
C MET A 78 -11.99 13.33 -1.38
N LEU A 79 -11.08 12.36 -1.63
CA LEU A 79 -10.51 12.11 -2.94
C LEU A 79 -11.61 11.77 -3.98
N TYR A 80 -12.45 10.77 -3.68
CA TYR A 80 -13.50 10.36 -4.64
C TYR A 80 -14.62 11.38 -4.76
N SER A 81 -14.97 12.06 -3.66
CA SER A 81 -15.93 13.17 -3.74
C SER A 81 -15.40 14.30 -4.64
N LEU A 82 -14.12 14.66 -4.50
CA LEU A 82 -13.46 15.65 -5.35
C LEU A 82 -13.42 15.19 -6.81
N LEU A 83 -13.02 13.95 -7.07
CA LEU A 83 -12.95 13.38 -8.41
C LEU A 83 -14.30 13.51 -9.13
N TYR A 84 -15.38 13.09 -8.50
CA TYR A 84 -16.72 13.18 -9.11
C TYR A 84 -17.22 14.61 -9.24
N VAL A 85 -16.99 15.47 -8.24
CA VAL A 85 -17.39 16.90 -8.35
C VAL A 85 -16.65 17.57 -9.50
N VAL A 86 -15.33 17.38 -9.62
CA VAL A 86 -14.53 17.96 -10.69
C VAL A 86 -14.97 17.42 -12.05
N LEU A 87 -15.18 16.11 -12.18
CA LEU A 87 -15.67 15.49 -13.41
C LEU A 87 -16.98 16.11 -13.88
N PHE A 88 -17.98 16.21 -12.99
CA PHE A 88 -19.28 16.77 -13.34
C PHE A 88 -19.21 18.28 -13.58
N ASP A 89 -18.36 19.01 -12.87
CA ASP A 89 -18.17 20.45 -13.12
C ASP A 89 -17.51 20.72 -14.48
N LEU A 90 -16.53 19.88 -14.88
CA LEU A 90 -15.93 19.94 -16.22
C LEU A 90 -16.95 19.61 -17.31
N LEU A 91 -17.72 18.54 -17.15
CA LEU A 91 -18.79 18.18 -18.10
C LEU A 91 -19.81 19.32 -18.24
N ARG A 92 -20.18 19.94 -17.11
CA ARG A 92 -21.11 21.09 -17.10
C ARG A 92 -20.48 22.32 -17.74
N LEU A 93 -19.20 22.57 -17.54
CA LEU A 93 -18.47 23.65 -18.19
C LEU A 93 -18.45 23.47 -19.71
N ILE A 94 -18.14 22.26 -20.19
CA ILE A 94 -18.17 21.92 -21.62
C ILE A 94 -19.58 22.13 -22.18
N ALA A 95 -20.61 21.59 -21.49
CA ALA A 95 -22.00 21.74 -21.91
C ALA A 95 -22.44 23.23 -22.05
N LYS A 96 -21.92 24.11 -21.19
CA LYS A 96 -22.18 25.55 -21.23
C LYS A 96 -21.69 26.20 -22.51
N HIS A 97 -20.64 25.66 -23.13
CA HIS A 97 -20.08 26.18 -24.38
C HIS A 97 -20.62 25.49 -25.67
N THR A 98 -21.63 24.62 -25.52
CA THR A 98 -22.30 23.91 -26.59
C THR A 98 -23.77 24.37 -26.74
N LYS A 99 -24.49 23.77 -27.70
CA LYS A 99 -25.95 23.96 -27.85
C LYS A 99 -26.76 23.57 -26.60
N LEU A 100 -26.15 22.80 -25.69
CA LEU A 100 -26.78 22.34 -24.44
C LEU A 100 -26.91 23.43 -23.37
N LYS A 101 -26.30 24.62 -23.53
CA LYS A 101 -26.36 25.74 -22.57
C LYS A 101 -27.77 26.18 -22.20
N ASN A 102 -28.74 26.02 -23.11
CA ASN A 102 -30.14 26.44 -22.94
C ASN A 102 -31.06 25.27 -22.55
N THR A 103 -30.49 24.10 -22.16
CA THR A 103 -31.27 22.92 -21.79
C THR A 103 -31.55 22.89 -20.29
N LEU A 104 -32.37 21.91 -19.87
CA LEU A 104 -32.68 21.62 -18.48
C LEU A 104 -31.45 21.28 -17.61
N LEU A 105 -30.26 21.04 -18.22
CA LEU A 105 -28.99 20.73 -17.52
C LEU A 105 -28.55 21.83 -16.53
N PHE A 106 -29.05 23.06 -16.70
CA PHE A 106 -28.75 24.20 -15.80
C PHE A 106 -29.90 24.54 -14.86
N SER A 107 -30.98 23.75 -14.85
CA SER A 107 -32.12 23.93 -13.97
C SER A 107 -31.81 23.53 -12.51
N ARG A 108 -32.69 23.94 -11.59
CA ARG A 108 -32.64 23.50 -10.19
C ARG A 108 -32.71 21.97 -10.08
N GLY A 109 -33.58 21.34 -10.87
CA GLY A 109 -33.75 19.89 -10.86
C GLY A 109 -32.45 19.18 -11.25
N SER A 110 -31.75 19.69 -12.26
CA SER A 110 -30.44 19.14 -12.65
C SER A 110 -29.37 19.27 -11.55
N VAL A 111 -29.31 20.42 -10.85
CA VAL A 111 -28.39 20.57 -9.71
C VAL A 111 -28.66 19.52 -8.64
N ILE A 112 -29.93 19.26 -8.34
CA ILE A 112 -30.32 18.24 -7.34
C ILE A 112 -29.93 16.85 -7.86
N SER A 113 -30.33 16.48 -9.07
CA SER A 113 -30.07 15.15 -9.63
C SER A 113 -28.57 14.86 -9.76
N ILE A 114 -27.81 15.78 -10.37
CA ILE A 114 -26.35 15.62 -10.53
C ILE A 114 -25.67 15.54 -9.17
N GLY A 115 -25.98 16.44 -8.23
CA GLY A 115 -25.39 16.40 -6.89
C GLY A 115 -25.73 15.11 -6.14
N SER A 116 -26.96 14.59 -6.28
CA SER A 116 -27.35 13.30 -5.69
C SER A 116 -26.62 12.13 -6.32
N VAL A 117 -26.42 12.14 -7.64
CA VAL A 117 -25.61 11.12 -8.35
C VAL A 117 -24.15 11.17 -7.88
N VAL A 118 -23.55 12.36 -7.78
CA VAL A 118 -22.18 12.54 -7.26
C VAL A 118 -22.04 11.93 -5.86
N VAL A 119 -22.97 12.24 -4.95
CA VAL A 119 -22.95 11.70 -3.59
C VAL A 119 -23.12 10.18 -3.61
N ALA A 120 -24.07 9.67 -4.39
CA ALA A 120 -24.31 8.21 -4.50
C ALA A 120 -23.07 7.47 -5.07
N CYS A 121 -22.44 8.01 -6.12
CA CYS A 121 -21.22 7.44 -6.69
C CYS A 121 -20.07 7.48 -5.68
N ALA A 122 -19.85 8.60 -4.99
CA ALA A 122 -18.80 8.71 -3.99
C ALA A 122 -18.99 7.70 -2.85
N VAL A 123 -20.21 7.60 -2.32
CA VAL A 123 -20.53 6.62 -1.26
C VAL A 123 -20.34 5.19 -1.76
N ALA A 124 -20.86 4.85 -2.93
CA ALA A 124 -20.72 3.49 -3.50
C ALA A 124 -19.26 3.12 -3.73
N THR A 125 -18.44 4.04 -4.29
CA THR A 125 -17.01 3.81 -4.51
C THR A 125 -16.25 3.65 -3.20
N CYS A 126 -16.53 4.48 -2.19
CA CYS A 126 -15.87 4.36 -0.89
C CYS A 126 -16.25 3.05 -0.18
N LEU A 127 -17.51 2.67 -0.19
CA LEU A 127 -17.96 1.39 0.39
C LEU A 127 -17.29 0.21 -0.34
N TYR A 128 -17.31 0.22 -1.68
CA TYR A 128 -16.61 -0.79 -2.48
C TYR A 128 -15.13 -0.85 -2.10
N GLY A 129 -14.43 0.30 -2.07
CA GLY A 129 -13.00 0.35 -1.77
C GLY A 129 -12.64 -0.16 -0.38
N ILE A 130 -13.49 0.13 0.63
CA ILE A 130 -13.31 -0.37 2.01
C ILE A 130 -13.49 -1.89 2.07
N PHE A 131 -14.51 -2.43 1.41
CA PHE A 131 -14.74 -3.88 1.38
C PHE A 131 -13.66 -4.60 0.57
N ASN A 132 -13.26 -4.04 -0.57
CA ASN A 132 -12.25 -4.61 -1.43
C ASN A 132 -10.87 -4.67 -0.75
N ALA A 133 -10.48 -3.63 0.01
CA ALA A 133 -9.24 -3.61 0.80
C ALA A 133 -9.17 -4.72 1.87
N ARG A 134 -10.30 -5.27 2.31
CA ARG A 134 -10.37 -6.36 3.29
C ARG A 134 -10.38 -7.75 2.66
N ASN A 135 -10.64 -7.83 1.37
CA ASN A 135 -10.76 -9.07 0.64
C ASN A 135 -9.42 -9.43 -0.02
N ILE A 136 -8.56 -10.10 0.72
CA ILE A 136 -7.25 -10.56 0.22
C ILE A 136 -7.48 -11.66 -0.82
N LYS A 137 -6.98 -11.46 -2.03
CA LYS A 137 -7.01 -12.45 -3.11
C LYS A 137 -5.73 -13.29 -3.09
N VAL A 138 -5.79 -14.44 -3.74
CA VAL A 138 -4.62 -15.26 -4.05
C VAL A 138 -4.43 -15.19 -5.56
N ASN A 139 -3.29 -14.66 -6.00
CA ASN A 139 -2.90 -14.68 -7.39
C ASN A 139 -1.86 -15.78 -7.60
N GLU A 140 -2.10 -16.65 -8.56
CA GLU A 140 -1.26 -17.81 -8.86
C GLU A 140 -0.40 -17.52 -10.08
N TYR A 141 0.91 -17.78 -9.95
CA TYR A 141 1.89 -17.67 -11.02
C TYR A 141 2.64 -18.99 -11.17
N SER A 142 3.10 -19.28 -12.38
CA SER A 142 3.96 -20.42 -12.67
C SER A 142 5.16 -19.95 -13.49
N VAL A 143 6.37 -20.31 -13.06
CA VAL A 143 7.61 -19.93 -13.71
C VAL A 143 8.53 -21.14 -13.84
N THR A 144 9.42 -21.12 -14.84
CA THR A 144 10.43 -22.17 -15.03
C THR A 144 11.82 -21.57 -14.95
N VAL A 145 12.60 -22.03 -13.99
CA VAL A 145 14.02 -21.68 -13.81
C VAL A 145 14.88 -22.74 -14.46
N ASN A 146 15.75 -22.34 -15.40
CA ASN A 146 16.63 -23.25 -16.15
C ASN A 146 17.90 -23.59 -15.37
N LYS A 147 17.74 -24.00 -14.11
CA LYS A 147 18.79 -24.46 -13.21
C LYS A 147 18.31 -25.64 -12.40
N SER A 148 19.22 -26.46 -11.89
CA SER A 148 18.89 -27.53 -10.95
C SER A 148 18.71 -27.00 -9.55
N CYS A 149 17.70 -27.49 -8.83
CA CYS A 149 17.48 -27.19 -7.42
C CYS A 149 17.63 -28.47 -6.60
N GLY A 150 18.83 -28.99 -6.54
CA GLY A 150 19.14 -30.23 -5.80
C GLY A 150 18.24 -31.40 -6.20
N SER A 151 17.51 -31.96 -5.26
CA SER A 151 16.52 -33.01 -5.47
C SER A 151 15.12 -32.49 -5.79
N ASP A 152 14.84 -31.23 -5.51
CA ASP A 152 13.52 -30.64 -5.68
C ASP A 152 13.35 -30.18 -7.14
N LYS A 153 12.36 -30.73 -7.83
CA LYS A 153 11.99 -30.31 -9.19
C LYS A 153 10.95 -29.21 -9.20
N HIS A 154 10.39 -28.92 -8.05
CA HIS A 154 9.30 -27.98 -7.87
C HIS A 154 9.41 -27.32 -6.50
N LEU A 155 9.16 -26.01 -6.42
CA LEU A 155 9.13 -25.23 -5.19
C LEU A 155 7.93 -24.30 -5.25
N LYS A 156 7.15 -24.26 -4.18
CA LYS A 156 6.07 -23.29 -4.03
C LYS A 156 6.46 -22.16 -3.08
N ALA A 157 6.61 -20.95 -3.63
CA ALA A 157 6.85 -19.74 -2.86
C ALA A 157 5.54 -18.94 -2.69
N VAL A 158 5.30 -18.40 -1.50
CA VAL A 158 4.24 -17.42 -1.28
C VAL A 158 4.87 -16.06 -0.99
N LEU A 159 4.62 -15.10 -1.89
CA LEU A 159 5.03 -13.71 -1.74
C LEU A 159 3.92 -12.90 -1.10
N VAL A 160 4.26 -12.16 -0.07
CA VAL A 160 3.45 -11.10 0.55
C VAL A 160 4.29 -9.84 0.70
N ALA A 161 3.68 -8.66 0.69
CA ALA A 161 4.34 -7.39 0.96
C ALA A 161 3.34 -6.37 1.50
N ASP A 162 3.84 -5.23 1.93
CA ASP A 162 3.02 -4.06 2.23
C ASP A 162 1.92 -4.39 3.26
N LEU A 163 2.31 -5.01 4.37
CA LEU A 163 1.38 -5.36 5.43
C LEU A 163 0.85 -4.11 6.13
N HIS A 164 1.72 -3.10 6.30
CA HIS A 164 1.40 -1.84 6.99
C HIS A 164 0.70 -2.05 8.33
N MET A 165 1.23 -2.98 9.15
CA MET A 165 0.69 -3.23 10.49
C MET A 165 0.72 -1.96 11.33
N GLY A 166 -0.44 -1.53 11.78
CA GLY A 166 -0.57 -0.25 12.48
C GLY A 166 -2.02 0.07 12.83
N TYR A 167 -2.41 1.33 12.70
CA TYR A 167 -3.75 1.79 13.07
C TYR A 167 -4.86 1.27 12.17
N ALA A 168 -4.56 0.99 10.91
CA ALA A 168 -5.53 0.55 9.91
C ALA A 168 -5.58 -0.98 9.78
N ILE A 169 -4.42 -1.62 9.80
CA ILE A 169 -4.26 -3.07 9.67
C ILE A 169 -3.98 -3.67 11.06
N GLY A 170 -4.92 -4.41 11.56
CA GLY A 170 -4.86 -5.09 12.86
C GLY A 170 -4.94 -6.62 12.74
N VAL A 171 -5.19 -7.28 13.88
CA VAL A 171 -5.18 -8.75 14.02
C VAL A 171 -6.08 -9.45 13.01
N ASP A 172 -7.31 -8.97 12.81
CA ASP A 172 -8.28 -9.63 11.91
C ASP A 172 -7.77 -9.71 10.46
N HIS A 173 -7.11 -8.64 9.98
CA HIS A 173 -6.57 -8.62 8.63
C HIS A 173 -5.37 -9.55 8.49
N ILE A 174 -4.47 -9.54 9.48
CA ILE A 174 -3.31 -10.45 9.53
C ILE A 174 -3.78 -11.91 9.67
N THR A 175 -4.82 -12.19 10.44
CA THR A 175 -5.42 -13.53 10.54
C THR A 175 -5.89 -14.02 9.16
N ASN A 176 -6.65 -13.19 8.41
CA ASN A 176 -7.10 -13.54 7.07
C ASN A 176 -5.92 -13.79 6.11
N MET A 177 -4.86 -12.96 6.17
CA MET A 177 -3.63 -13.17 5.39
C MET A 177 -2.99 -14.52 5.71
N VAL A 178 -2.76 -14.81 7.00
CA VAL A 178 -2.11 -16.04 7.45
C VAL A 178 -2.92 -17.28 7.09
N GLU A 179 -4.24 -17.24 7.20
CA GLU A 179 -5.13 -18.32 6.76
C GLU A 179 -4.95 -18.60 5.27
N LYS A 180 -4.88 -17.56 4.44
CA LYS A 180 -4.67 -17.70 2.99
C LYS A 180 -3.27 -18.24 2.66
N ILE A 181 -2.22 -17.78 3.33
CA ILE A 181 -0.86 -18.30 3.18
C ILE A 181 -0.85 -19.80 3.50
N ASN A 182 -1.42 -20.20 4.64
CA ASN A 182 -1.42 -21.57 5.10
C ASN A 182 -2.25 -22.53 4.19
N GLN A 183 -3.21 -22.00 3.43
CA GLN A 183 -3.98 -22.76 2.43
C GLN A 183 -3.16 -23.05 1.17
N GLN A 184 -2.02 -22.39 0.96
CA GLN A 184 -1.19 -22.60 -0.22
C GLN A 184 -0.19 -23.76 -0.08
N ASP A 185 -0.01 -24.31 1.13
CA ASP A 185 0.99 -25.35 1.42
C ASP A 185 2.41 -24.94 0.94
N ALA A 186 2.82 -23.72 1.26
CA ALA A 186 4.05 -23.10 0.78
C ALA A 186 5.31 -23.82 1.26
N ASP A 187 6.29 -24.03 0.37
CA ASP A 187 7.62 -24.44 0.77
C ASP A 187 8.39 -23.31 1.44
N ILE A 188 8.25 -22.08 0.95
CA ILE A 188 8.86 -20.88 1.50
C ILE A 188 7.87 -19.72 1.49
N VAL A 189 7.89 -18.88 2.53
CA VAL A 189 7.13 -17.63 2.57
C VAL A 189 8.08 -16.45 2.58
N ILE A 190 7.81 -15.48 1.74
CA ILE A 190 8.64 -14.31 1.46
C ILE A 190 7.83 -13.04 1.74
N ILE A 191 8.37 -12.15 2.59
CA ILE A 191 7.73 -10.86 2.95
C ILE A 191 8.60 -9.73 2.40
N ALA A 192 8.14 -9.08 1.35
CA ALA A 192 8.88 -8.06 0.60
C ALA A 192 8.66 -6.65 1.15
N GLY A 193 8.94 -6.44 2.42
CA GLY A 193 8.97 -5.12 3.06
C GLY A 193 7.62 -4.48 3.39
N ASP A 194 7.69 -3.27 3.94
CA ASP A 194 6.57 -2.48 4.46
C ASP A 194 5.68 -3.27 5.41
N ILE A 195 6.34 -3.90 6.37
CA ILE A 195 5.72 -4.75 7.39
C ILE A 195 4.98 -3.88 8.41
N PHE A 196 5.60 -2.76 8.81
CA PHE A 196 5.05 -1.80 9.77
C PHE A 196 4.59 -0.51 9.06
N ASP A 197 3.62 0.18 9.65
CA ASP A 197 3.16 1.49 9.17
C ASP A 197 3.90 2.63 9.90
N ASN A 198 5.21 2.77 9.62
CA ASN A 198 6.14 3.77 10.20
C ASN A 198 6.19 3.83 11.73
N SER A 199 5.68 2.84 12.45
CA SER A 199 5.76 2.81 13.91
C SER A 199 5.37 1.47 14.50
N TYR A 200 6.25 0.87 15.29
CA TYR A 200 5.91 -0.30 16.11
C TYR A 200 4.75 -0.01 17.08
N ASP A 201 4.84 1.13 17.78
CA ASP A 201 3.83 1.53 18.77
C ASP A 201 2.48 1.96 18.13
N GLY A 202 2.37 1.92 16.81
CA GLY A 202 1.13 2.14 16.07
C GLY A 202 0.21 0.92 16.02
N MET A 203 0.72 -0.27 16.33
CA MET A 203 -0.07 -1.51 16.37
C MET A 203 -1.04 -1.50 17.55
N ASP A 204 -2.28 -1.95 17.30
CA ASP A 204 -3.35 -1.98 18.30
C ASP A 204 -3.18 -3.16 19.26
N ASP A 205 -2.84 -4.36 18.72
CA ASP A 205 -2.60 -5.60 19.48
C ASP A 205 -1.37 -6.33 18.94
N PRO A 206 -0.15 -5.92 19.35
CA PRO A 206 1.08 -6.57 18.89
C PRO A 206 1.17 -8.06 19.25
N GLU A 207 0.65 -8.47 20.39
CA GLU A 207 0.71 -9.87 20.83
C GLU A 207 -0.24 -10.75 20.02
N GLY A 208 -1.46 -10.26 19.72
CA GLY A 208 -2.38 -10.94 18.82
C GLY A 208 -1.82 -11.08 17.40
N ILE A 209 -1.22 -10.02 16.86
CA ILE A 209 -0.55 -10.05 15.55
C ILE A 209 0.61 -11.06 15.56
N LYS A 210 1.46 -11.03 16.59
CA LYS A 210 2.57 -11.96 16.76
C LYS A 210 2.10 -13.43 16.78
N ALA A 211 1.03 -13.73 17.50
CA ALA A 211 0.46 -15.07 17.55
C ALA A 211 0.04 -15.56 16.16
N GLN A 212 -0.56 -14.69 15.36
CA GLN A 212 -0.94 -15.02 13.98
C GLN A 212 0.29 -15.24 13.09
N LEU A 213 1.26 -14.34 13.07
CA LEU A 213 2.47 -14.46 12.26
C LEU A 213 3.27 -15.72 12.60
N LYS A 214 3.35 -16.12 13.89
CA LYS A 214 3.95 -17.39 14.32
C LYS A 214 3.25 -18.62 13.78
N SER A 215 1.99 -18.52 13.39
CA SER A 215 1.20 -19.65 12.89
C SER A 215 1.36 -19.87 11.38
N ILE A 216 2.17 -19.05 10.69
CA ILE A 216 2.53 -19.28 9.28
C ILE A 216 3.28 -20.60 9.17
N LYS A 217 2.84 -21.44 8.22
CA LYS A 217 3.43 -22.75 7.94
C LYS A 217 4.22 -22.70 6.66
N SER A 218 5.44 -23.24 6.68
CA SER A 218 6.29 -23.37 5.49
C SER A 218 7.41 -24.37 5.76
N LYS A 219 7.88 -25.06 4.72
CA LYS A 219 8.93 -26.08 4.80
C LYS A 219 10.29 -25.47 5.16
N TYR A 220 10.62 -24.35 4.50
CA TYR A 220 11.93 -23.69 4.62
C TYR A 220 11.89 -22.43 5.49
N GLY A 221 10.74 -22.07 6.04
CA GLY A 221 10.57 -20.94 6.95
C GLY A 221 10.07 -19.67 6.26
N VAL A 222 10.06 -18.58 7.02
CA VAL A 222 9.59 -17.26 6.60
C VAL A 222 10.75 -16.28 6.58
N TYR A 223 10.95 -15.61 5.46
CA TYR A 223 12.03 -14.65 5.25
C TYR A 223 11.45 -13.27 4.90
N ALA A 224 12.12 -12.22 5.33
CA ALA A 224 11.66 -10.86 5.08
C ALA A 224 12.84 -9.90 4.82
N VAL A 225 12.54 -8.82 4.11
CA VAL A 225 13.34 -7.60 4.10
C VAL A 225 12.51 -6.47 4.66
N TYR A 226 13.14 -5.37 5.04
CA TYR A 226 12.45 -4.14 5.36
C TYR A 226 12.17 -3.30 4.10
N GLY A 227 11.06 -2.55 4.12
CA GLY A 227 10.73 -1.53 3.16
C GLY A 227 10.90 -0.12 3.74
N ASN A 228 10.52 0.89 2.96
CA ASN A 228 10.71 2.29 3.30
C ASN A 228 9.78 2.78 4.44
N HIS A 229 8.75 2.00 4.80
CA HIS A 229 7.89 2.27 5.96
C HIS A 229 8.31 1.54 7.24
N ASP A 230 9.34 0.69 7.21
CA ASP A 230 9.85 -0.03 8.38
C ASP A 230 10.82 0.81 9.23
N ILE A 231 10.60 2.11 9.26
CA ILE A 231 11.35 3.12 10.02
C ILE A 231 10.38 3.95 10.84
N ASP A 232 10.75 4.26 12.11
CA ASP A 232 9.92 5.12 12.97
C ASP A 232 9.87 6.56 12.48
N GLU A 233 8.82 6.91 11.74
CA GLU A 233 8.57 8.24 11.23
C GLU A 233 7.13 8.68 11.47
N LYS A 234 6.92 10.00 11.51
CA LYS A 234 5.57 10.57 11.60
C LYS A 234 4.96 10.70 10.21
N ILE A 235 3.77 10.16 10.05
CA ILE A 235 2.99 10.24 8.81
C ILE A 235 1.96 11.36 8.90
N LEU A 236 1.89 12.22 7.88
CA LEU A 236 0.80 13.17 7.69
C LEU A 236 0.14 12.92 6.33
N MET A 237 -1.13 12.55 6.33
CA MET A 237 -1.94 12.30 5.13
C MET A 237 -1.32 11.25 4.17
N GLY A 238 -0.61 10.28 4.72
CA GLY A 238 0.11 9.27 3.95
C GLY A 238 1.54 9.67 3.55
N PHE A 239 2.02 10.86 3.83
CA PHE A 239 3.38 11.27 3.50
C PHE A 239 4.27 11.28 4.74
N THR A 240 5.47 10.75 4.60
CA THR A 240 6.54 10.92 5.56
C THR A 240 7.34 12.20 5.25
N PHE A 241 7.90 12.81 6.27
CA PHE A 241 8.69 14.03 6.14
C PHE A 241 10.04 13.83 6.82
N ASP A 242 11.10 14.08 6.08
CA ASP A 242 12.45 14.13 6.66
C ASP A 242 12.56 15.37 7.57
N TRP A 243 12.69 15.11 8.87
CA TRP A 243 12.91 16.10 9.90
C TRP A 243 14.39 16.22 10.30
N GLY A 244 15.31 15.64 9.48
CA GLY A 244 16.76 15.71 9.70
C GLY A 244 17.26 14.72 10.76
N GLY A 245 16.53 13.67 11.06
CA GLY A 245 16.96 12.54 11.91
C GLY A 245 17.64 11.43 11.12
N LYS A 246 18.38 10.53 11.83
CA LYS A 246 18.86 9.29 11.23
C LYS A 246 17.67 8.36 10.98
N GLN A 247 17.58 7.83 9.76
CA GLN A 247 16.54 6.87 9.36
C GLN A 247 17.02 5.44 9.64
N LEU A 248 17.00 5.04 10.91
CA LEU A 248 17.43 3.72 11.34
C LEU A 248 16.23 2.83 11.66
N HIS A 249 16.41 1.53 11.43
CA HIS A 249 15.40 0.56 11.85
C HIS A 249 15.29 0.51 13.38
N ASN A 250 14.05 0.39 13.87
CA ASN A 250 13.76 0.34 15.29
C ASN A 250 14.03 -1.07 15.84
N GLU A 251 14.79 -1.17 16.94
CA GLU A 251 15.06 -2.46 17.60
C GLU A 251 13.78 -3.21 18.03
N LYS A 252 12.70 -2.50 18.38
CA LYS A 252 11.41 -3.15 18.70
C LYS A 252 10.85 -3.89 17.48
N MET A 253 10.94 -3.30 16.28
CA MET A 253 10.51 -3.94 15.03
C MET A 253 11.33 -5.19 14.75
N THR A 254 12.67 -5.09 14.87
CA THR A 254 13.57 -6.22 14.66
C THR A 254 13.33 -7.35 15.67
N ASN A 255 13.15 -7.02 16.96
CA ASN A 255 12.85 -8.01 17.99
C ASN A 255 11.48 -8.66 17.77
N PHE A 256 10.47 -7.88 17.33
CA PHE A 256 9.16 -8.42 16.99
C PHE A 256 9.25 -9.45 15.85
N MET A 257 9.97 -9.15 14.78
CA MET A 257 10.18 -10.08 13.65
C MET A 257 10.86 -11.38 14.12
N LYS A 258 11.91 -11.25 14.93
CA LYS A 258 12.60 -12.41 15.54
C LYS A 258 11.66 -13.24 16.41
N GLU A 259 10.85 -12.57 17.24
CA GLU A 259 9.84 -13.24 18.06
C GLU A 259 8.74 -13.91 17.23
N CYS A 260 8.46 -13.42 16.03
CA CYS A 260 7.53 -14.05 15.08
C CYS A 260 8.14 -15.25 14.32
N ASN A 261 9.39 -15.62 14.57
CA ASN A 261 10.16 -16.61 13.81
C ASN A 261 10.35 -16.23 12.32
N ILE A 262 10.36 -14.93 12.01
CA ILE A 262 10.60 -14.40 10.67
C ILE A 262 12.05 -13.96 10.58
N LYS A 263 12.79 -14.49 9.59
CA LYS A 263 14.19 -14.18 9.39
C LYS A 263 14.36 -12.96 8.50
N LEU A 264 14.87 -11.85 9.06
CA LEU A 264 15.25 -10.66 8.30
C LEU A 264 16.61 -10.90 7.61
N ILE A 265 16.67 -10.65 6.30
CA ILE A 265 17.85 -10.85 5.46
C ILE A 265 18.20 -9.55 4.69
N ASN A 266 18.45 -8.47 5.42
CA ASN A 266 18.76 -7.15 4.85
C ASN A 266 20.23 -7.07 4.43
N ASP A 267 20.52 -7.03 3.12
CA ASP A 267 21.85 -7.15 2.49
C ASP A 267 22.57 -8.45 2.91
N GLU A 268 21.84 -9.54 2.90
CA GLU A 268 22.32 -10.86 3.27
C GLU A 268 21.95 -11.90 2.20
N SER A 269 22.87 -12.80 1.88
CA SER A 269 22.65 -13.96 1.00
C SER A 269 22.63 -15.23 1.84
N VAL A 270 21.55 -16.01 1.72
CA VAL A 270 21.34 -17.24 2.49
C VAL A 270 21.16 -18.42 1.56
N LEU A 271 21.95 -19.49 1.76
CA LEU A 271 21.75 -20.76 1.08
C LEU A 271 20.69 -21.58 1.83
N ILE A 272 19.61 -21.92 1.16
CA ILE A 272 18.48 -22.66 1.70
C ILE A 272 18.66 -24.15 1.32
N ASN A 273 18.67 -25.01 2.32
CA ASN A 273 18.78 -26.49 2.17
C ASN A 273 19.90 -26.97 1.24
N ASP A 274 20.96 -26.17 1.07
CA ASP A 274 22.04 -26.41 0.09
C ASP A 274 21.56 -26.47 -1.39
N GLU A 275 20.36 -25.97 -1.69
CA GLU A 275 19.71 -26.11 -3.01
C GLU A 275 19.58 -24.78 -3.77
N PHE A 276 19.17 -23.70 -3.12
CA PHE A 276 19.00 -22.39 -3.76
C PHE A 276 19.38 -21.23 -2.82
N TYR A 277 19.70 -20.09 -3.41
CA TYR A 277 20.00 -18.87 -2.65
C TYR A 277 18.78 -17.96 -2.57
N LEU A 278 18.59 -17.37 -1.38
CA LEU A 278 17.72 -16.22 -1.17
C LEU A 278 18.59 -15.02 -0.78
N VAL A 279 18.52 -13.96 -1.58
CA VAL A 279 19.32 -12.74 -1.43
C VAL A 279 18.40 -11.60 -1.07
N GLY A 280 18.45 -11.14 0.16
CA GLY A 280 17.66 -10.00 0.61
C GLY A 280 18.41 -8.69 0.42
N ARG A 281 17.72 -7.68 -0.08
CA ARG A 281 18.26 -6.32 -0.26
C ARG A 281 17.58 -5.36 0.70
N ARG A 282 18.35 -4.40 1.21
CA ARG A 282 17.77 -3.22 1.90
C ARG A 282 16.98 -2.37 0.94
N ASP A 283 16.05 -1.61 1.49
CA ASP A 283 15.29 -0.62 0.73
C ASP A 283 16.19 0.45 0.10
N THR A 284 15.80 0.92 -1.09
CA THR A 284 16.57 1.91 -1.86
C THR A 284 16.51 3.29 -1.23
N ASP A 285 15.31 3.72 -0.88
CA ASP A 285 15.07 5.07 -0.37
C ASP A 285 15.48 5.20 1.10
N LYS A 286 15.25 4.11 1.89
CA LYS A 286 15.51 4.09 3.33
C LYS A 286 16.19 2.80 3.78
N PRO A 287 17.49 2.65 3.51
CA PRO A 287 18.24 1.42 3.82
C PRO A 287 18.30 1.06 5.30
N GLY A 288 17.98 2.01 6.20
CA GLY A 288 17.99 1.79 7.63
C GLY A 288 19.40 1.66 8.23
N THR A 289 20.42 2.15 7.54
CA THR A 289 21.83 2.15 7.93
C THR A 289 22.31 3.53 8.40
N GLU A 290 23.40 3.59 9.16
CA GLU A 290 23.94 4.86 9.66
C GLU A 290 24.43 5.78 8.54
N ASP A 291 24.95 5.23 7.47
CA ASP A 291 25.50 5.94 6.31
C ASP A 291 24.49 6.14 5.18
N GLY A 292 23.24 5.60 5.35
CA GLY A 292 22.18 5.71 4.35
C GLY A 292 22.44 4.93 3.06
N THR A 293 23.29 3.86 3.12
CA THR A 293 23.65 3.07 1.95
C THR A 293 23.13 1.63 2.04
N ARG A 294 22.90 1.00 0.89
CA ARG A 294 22.66 -0.44 0.74
C ARG A 294 23.76 -1.06 -0.09
N ALA A 295 23.93 -2.39 0.04
CA ALA A 295 24.86 -3.13 -0.78
C ALA A 295 24.40 -3.23 -2.25
N GLU A 296 25.35 -3.13 -3.19
CA GLU A 296 25.06 -3.42 -4.59
C GLU A 296 24.75 -4.91 -4.78
N ILE A 297 23.76 -5.21 -5.63
CA ILE A 297 23.35 -6.61 -5.88
C ILE A 297 24.52 -7.47 -6.40
N SER A 298 25.41 -6.91 -7.19
CA SER A 298 26.60 -7.58 -7.68
C SER A 298 27.53 -8.03 -6.56
N GLU A 299 27.65 -7.24 -5.47
CA GLU A 299 28.43 -7.61 -4.29
C GLU A 299 27.79 -8.76 -3.50
N LEU A 300 26.46 -8.73 -3.36
CA LEU A 300 25.71 -9.77 -2.65
C LEU A 300 25.74 -11.12 -3.38
N THR A 301 25.93 -11.10 -4.70
CA THR A 301 25.89 -12.32 -5.52
C THR A 301 27.25 -12.78 -6.05
N LYS A 302 28.36 -12.05 -5.82
CA LYS A 302 29.67 -12.30 -6.43
C LYS A 302 30.26 -13.69 -6.12
N ASP A 303 30.06 -14.13 -4.88
CA ASP A 303 30.64 -15.38 -4.37
C ASP A 303 29.64 -16.56 -4.38
N LEU A 304 28.44 -16.36 -4.93
CA LEU A 304 27.42 -17.40 -5.00
C LEU A 304 27.66 -18.36 -6.15
N ASP A 305 27.32 -19.62 -5.93
CA ASP A 305 27.33 -20.64 -6.99
C ASP A 305 26.21 -20.39 -7.99
N LYS A 306 26.55 -19.84 -9.15
CA LYS A 306 25.60 -19.48 -10.21
C LYS A 306 24.91 -20.66 -10.88
N THR A 307 25.31 -21.89 -10.58
CA THR A 307 24.63 -23.10 -11.07
C THR A 307 23.36 -23.40 -10.26
N LYS A 308 23.26 -22.86 -9.03
CA LYS A 308 22.08 -22.94 -8.18
C LYS A 308 21.12 -21.78 -8.49
N PRO A 309 19.81 -21.97 -8.29
CA PRO A 309 18.83 -20.87 -8.39
C PRO A 309 19.15 -19.75 -7.40
N ILE A 310 18.97 -18.50 -7.86
CA ILE A 310 19.17 -17.29 -7.05
C ILE A 310 17.86 -16.49 -7.07
N PHE A 311 17.22 -16.38 -5.93
CA PHE A 311 16.03 -15.57 -5.74
C PHE A 311 16.41 -14.30 -4.98
N VAL A 312 16.03 -13.15 -5.52
CA VAL A 312 16.24 -11.84 -4.89
C VAL A 312 14.96 -11.40 -4.25
N LEU A 313 15.07 -10.85 -3.07
CA LEU A 313 13.98 -10.25 -2.29
C LEU A 313 14.32 -8.79 -2.05
N SER A 314 13.58 -7.89 -2.65
CA SER A 314 13.67 -6.44 -2.45
C SER A 314 12.27 -5.87 -2.17
N HIS A 315 12.21 -4.70 -1.55
CA HIS A 315 10.92 -4.07 -1.35
C HIS A 315 10.45 -3.37 -2.64
N GLU A 316 11.29 -2.52 -3.20
CA GLU A 316 10.99 -1.79 -4.44
C GLU A 316 11.37 -2.61 -5.67
N PRO A 317 10.53 -2.64 -6.74
CA PRO A 317 10.84 -3.29 -8.01
C PRO A 317 11.74 -2.40 -8.89
N ASP A 318 12.86 -1.98 -8.34
CA ASP A 318 13.85 -1.14 -8.99
C ASP A 318 15.05 -1.94 -9.52
N GLU A 319 15.89 -1.31 -10.34
CA GLU A 319 17.13 -1.87 -10.83
C GLU A 319 17.04 -3.28 -11.45
N LEU A 320 15.88 -3.63 -12.05
CA LEU A 320 15.60 -4.98 -12.55
C LEU A 320 16.70 -5.50 -13.51
N GLN A 321 17.29 -4.62 -14.35
CA GLN A 321 18.37 -5.01 -15.23
C GLN A 321 19.65 -5.37 -14.45
N LYS A 322 20.01 -4.58 -13.43
CA LYS A 322 21.18 -4.89 -12.59
C LYS A 322 21.00 -6.22 -11.85
N THR A 323 19.77 -6.48 -11.38
CA THR A 323 19.42 -7.73 -10.69
C THR A 323 19.52 -8.93 -11.63
N ALA A 324 19.03 -8.80 -12.86
CA ALA A 324 19.19 -9.83 -13.90
C ALA A 324 20.66 -10.06 -14.26
N ASP A 325 21.45 -8.99 -14.48
CA ASP A 325 22.89 -9.05 -14.80
C ASP A 325 23.71 -9.70 -13.67
N ALA A 326 23.25 -9.55 -12.41
CA ALA A 326 23.86 -10.21 -11.25
C ALA A 326 23.59 -11.72 -11.19
N GLY A 327 22.73 -12.25 -12.09
CA GLY A 327 22.43 -13.68 -12.26
C GLY A 327 21.26 -14.17 -11.41
N ALA A 328 20.38 -13.29 -10.99
CA ALA A 328 19.11 -13.65 -10.36
C ALA A 328 18.20 -14.39 -11.35
N ASP A 329 17.44 -15.35 -10.85
CA ASP A 329 16.44 -16.10 -11.62
C ASP A 329 15.02 -15.57 -11.35
N ILE A 330 14.77 -15.12 -10.12
CA ILE A 330 13.50 -14.49 -9.73
C ILE A 330 13.81 -13.29 -8.82
N ASP A 331 13.09 -12.18 -9.04
CA ASP A 331 13.00 -11.03 -8.15
C ASP A 331 11.59 -10.92 -7.59
N PHE A 332 11.47 -10.84 -6.26
CA PHE A 332 10.23 -10.71 -5.52
C PHE A 332 10.14 -9.33 -4.87
N SER A 333 9.09 -8.56 -5.19
CA SER A 333 8.95 -7.19 -4.72
C SER A 333 7.49 -6.82 -4.41
N GLY A 334 7.29 -5.64 -3.78
CA GLY A 334 5.99 -5.02 -3.45
C GLY A 334 5.97 -3.53 -3.77
N HIS A 335 5.75 -2.69 -2.73
CA HIS A 335 5.88 -1.22 -2.71
C HIS A 335 4.82 -0.45 -3.50
N THR A 336 4.51 -0.82 -4.70
CA THR A 336 3.73 -0.01 -5.65
C THR A 336 2.24 0.06 -5.31
N HIS A 337 1.75 -0.90 -4.53
CA HIS A 337 0.32 -1.14 -4.27
C HIS A 337 -0.54 -1.20 -5.56
N ASP A 338 0.10 -1.39 -6.74
CA ASP A 338 -0.54 -1.22 -8.04
C ASP A 338 -1.27 0.14 -8.16
N GLY A 339 -0.72 1.18 -7.50
CA GLY A 339 -1.31 2.51 -7.39
C GLY A 339 -2.51 2.62 -6.46
N GLN A 340 -2.91 1.56 -5.76
CA GLN A 340 -3.94 1.43 -4.71
C GLN A 340 -5.31 2.03 -5.03
N LEU A 341 -5.38 3.26 -5.55
CA LEU A 341 -6.61 4.03 -5.76
C LEU A 341 -6.72 4.49 -7.21
N PHE A 342 -7.81 4.14 -7.89
CA PHE A 342 -8.11 4.72 -9.20
C PHE A 342 -8.18 6.27 -9.10
N PRO A 343 -7.51 7.04 -10.00
CA PRO A 343 -6.85 6.59 -11.23
C PRO A 343 -5.34 6.26 -11.10
N GLY A 344 -4.79 6.12 -9.88
CA GLY A 344 -3.37 5.85 -9.63
C GLY A 344 -2.89 4.58 -10.35
N ASN A 345 -3.72 3.53 -10.37
CA ASN A 345 -3.44 2.28 -11.07
C ASN A 345 -3.23 2.44 -12.60
N LEU A 346 -3.74 3.50 -13.21
CA LEU A 346 -3.52 3.78 -14.63
C LEU A 346 -2.17 4.48 -14.90
N THR A 347 -1.55 5.04 -13.86
CA THR A 347 -0.36 5.88 -13.99
C THR A 347 0.87 5.28 -13.34
N ILE A 348 0.73 4.29 -12.47
CA ILE A 348 1.84 3.69 -11.73
C ILE A 348 2.91 3.09 -12.65
N GLY A 349 2.53 2.53 -13.79
CA GLY A 349 3.44 2.02 -14.82
C GLY A 349 4.26 3.09 -15.54
N LEU A 350 4.04 4.40 -15.26
CA LEU A 350 4.93 5.48 -15.73
C LEU A 350 6.19 5.60 -14.84
N PHE A 351 6.14 5.06 -13.63
CA PHE A 351 7.21 5.16 -12.63
C PHE A 351 7.98 3.85 -12.47
N TRP A 352 7.31 2.70 -12.67
CA TRP A 352 7.86 1.37 -12.45
C TRP A 352 7.78 0.53 -13.71
N GLU A 353 8.85 -0.18 -14.05
CA GLU A 353 8.90 -1.11 -15.20
C GLU A 353 7.93 -2.29 -15.00
N ASN A 354 7.87 -2.82 -13.76
CA ASN A 354 6.89 -3.80 -13.32
C ASN A 354 6.14 -3.25 -12.12
N PRO A 355 4.98 -2.60 -12.29
CA PRO A 355 4.23 -2.07 -11.15
C PRO A 355 3.46 -3.15 -10.38
N CYS A 356 3.07 -4.26 -11.03
CA CYS A 356 2.36 -5.38 -10.41
C CYS A 356 2.29 -6.57 -11.39
N GLY A 357 2.23 -7.77 -10.86
CA GLY A 357 2.17 -9.00 -11.64
C GLY A 357 3.55 -9.55 -11.98
N ILE A 358 3.66 -10.17 -13.14
CA ILE A 358 4.89 -10.85 -13.58
C ILE A 358 5.37 -10.32 -14.91
N ILE A 359 6.68 -10.01 -15.00
CA ILE A 359 7.36 -9.78 -16.28
C ILE A 359 8.62 -10.62 -16.35
N LYS A 360 9.16 -10.80 -17.56
CA LYS A 360 10.45 -11.44 -17.76
C LYS A 360 11.47 -10.42 -18.22
N LYS A 361 12.62 -10.37 -17.51
CA LYS A 361 13.78 -9.54 -17.84
C LYS A 361 14.95 -10.45 -18.12
N ASP A 362 15.33 -10.59 -19.41
CA ASP A 362 16.29 -11.61 -19.87
C ASP A 362 15.89 -13.02 -19.39
N ASN A 363 16.68 -13.63 -18.50
CA ASN A 363 16.38 -14.96 -17.92
C ASN A 363 15.68 -14.84 -16.56
N MET A 364 15.55 -13.64 -15.97
CA MET A 364 14.95 -13.40 -14.67
C MET A 364 13.46 -13.12 -14.80
N TYR A 365 12.66 -13.65 -13.87
CA TYR A 365 11.27 -13.23 -13.65
C TYR A 365 11.23 -12.18 -12.55
N SER A 366 10.58 -11.03 -12.79
CA SER A 366 10.22 -10.08 -11.74
C SER A 366 8.76 -10.27 -11.40
N ILE A 367 8.48 -10.54 -10.12
CA ILE A 367 7.14 -10.79 -9.57
C ILE A 367 6.86 -9.73 -8.52
N VAL A 368 5.91 -8.86 -8.80
CA VAL A 368 5.54 -7.73 -7.94
C VAL A 368 4.11 -7.92 -7.45
N THR A 369 3.94 -7.90 -6.13
CA THR A 369 2.60 -7.94 -5.54
C THR A 369 2.05 -6.53 -5.31
N SER A 370 0.73 -6.38 -5.44
CA SER A 370 0.03 -5.15 -5.02
C SER A 370 -0.08 -5.00 -3.51
N GLY A 371 0.40 -5.98 -2.76
CA GLY A 371 0.44 -5.96 -1.30
C GLY A 371 -0.85 -6.36 -0.60
N VAL A 372 -0.71 -6.76 0.65
CA VAL A 372 -1.82 -7.24 1.50
C VAL A 372 -2.56 -6.08 2.18
N GLY A 373 -1.82 -5.11 2.68
CA GLY A 373 -2.34 -3.97 3.42
C GLY A 373 -2.73 -2.79 2.55
N VAL A 374 -2.74 -1.63 3.15
CA VAL A 374 -3.06 -0.35 2.50
C VAL A 374 -2.17 0.75 3.05
N TYR A 375 -1.81 1.67 2.19
CA TYR A 375 -1.06 2.86 2.53
C TYR A 375 -1.97 4.08 2.61
N GLY A 376 -1.82 4.90 3.65
CA GLY A 376 -2.51 6.18 3.82
C GLY A 376 -4.01 6.08 4.02
N THR A 377 -4.79 5.64 3.03
CA THR A 377 -6.25 5.49 3.14
C THR A 377 -6.70 4.04 3.13
N PHE A 378 -7.63 3.67 4.02
CA PHE A 378 -8.12 2.29 4.13
C PHE A 378 -9.13 1.97 3.04
N MET A 379 -8.67 2.00 1.79
CA MET A 379 -9.46 1.67 0.59
C MET A 379 -8.56 1.15 -0.52
N ARG A 380 -9.10 0.22 -1.34
CA ARG A 380 -8.54 -0.17 -2.63
C ARG A 380 -9.61 -0.06 -3.71
N VAL A 381 -9.33 0.71 -4.75
CA VAL A 381 -10.26 0.95 -5.86
C VAL A 381 -9.52 0.80 -7.18
N GLY A 382 -9.89 -0.22 -7.95
CA GLY A 382 -9.23 -0.56 -9.20
C GLY A 382 -7.98 -1.44 -9.02
N THR A 383 -7.63 -1.79 -7.79
CA THR A 383 -6.56 -2.72 -7.40
C THR A 383 -7.06 -3.64 -6.29
N ASP A 384 -6.37 -4.72 -6.01
CA ASP A 384 -6.77 -5.69 -5.00
C ASP A 384 -5.76 -5.78 -3.85
N ALA A 385 -6.21 -6.17 -2.66
CA ALA A 385 -5.32 -6.73 -1.64
C ALA A 385 -5.00 -8.17 -2.02
N GLU A 386 -3.72 -8.59 -2.00
CA GLU A 386 -3.36 -9.91 -2.49
C GLU A 386 -2.15 -10.54 -1.81
N ILE A 387 -2.07 -11.86 -1.94
CA ILE A 387 -0.83 -12.64 -1.83
C ILE A 387 -0.57 -13.31 -3.17
N CYS A 388 0.69 -13.56 -3.52
CA CYS A 388 1.05 -14.28 -4.74
C CYS A 388 1.55 -15.69 -4.38
N SER A 389 0.90 -16.71 -4.93
CA SER A 389 1.36 -18.10 -4.87
C SER A 389 2.13 -18.42 -6.14
N VAL A 390 3.41 -18.75 -6.02
CA VAL A 390 4.31 -18.91 -7.16
C VAL A 390 4.80 -20.36 -7.21
N ASP A 391 4.37 -21.08 -8.23
CA ASP A 391 4.86 -22.41 -8.55
C ASP A 391 6.13 -22.29 -9.41
N ILE A 392 7.24 -22.78 -8.92
CA ILE A 392 8.57 -22.68 -9.54
C ILE A 392 9.03 -24.06 -9.96
N ASP A 393 9.10 -24.31 -11.26
CA ASP A 393 9.62 -25.55 -11.83
C ASP A 393 11.09 -25.38 -12.19
N PHE A 394 11.90 -26.40 -11.91
CA PHE A 394 13.33 -26.43 -12.24
C PHE A 394 13.58 -27.38 -13.40
N ALA A 395 14.18 -26.85 -14.49
CA ALA A 395 14.40 -27.57 -15.75
C ALA A 395 15.89 -27.95 -15.98
N GLY A 396 16.73 -27.82 -14.93
CA GLY A 396 18.16 -28.11 -14.99
C GLY A 396 18.53 -29.53 -14.53
#